data_887d9c3a26a5dfcd68ac10ba41f4babe
#
_entry.id   887d9c3a26a5dfcd68ac10ba41f4babe
#
_cell.length_a   1.000
_cell.length_b   1.000
_cell.length_c   1.000
_cell.angle_alpha   90.00
_cell.angle_beta   90.00
_cell.angle_gamma   90.00
#
_symmetry.space_group_name_H-M   'P 1'
#
loop_
_entity.id
_entity.type
_entity.pdbx_description
1 polymer ?
#
loop_
_entity_poly.entity_id
_entity_poly.type
_entity_poly.pdbx_seq_one_letter_code
_entity_poly.pdbx_strand_id
1 'polypeptide(L)'
;DPVLPSLVDSTALVNELGRRTPSRIGFVEPDEAGDIVIPVAAGAEDAVQEARYRLTDGPTPYLYVQTAYAYSDAPNAVIREMGLFMDTEFVDGLPEGQRYFVPAELRNPGLLLAAQIIIPRINRSPSVRQTVEFVLPI
;
A
#
# COMPACT_ATOMS: atom_id res chain seq x y z
N ASP A 1 -20.97 -2.56 9.19
CA ASP A 1 -19.66 -2.02 8.75
C ASP A 1 -18.56 -2.69 9.56
N PRO A 2 -17.54 -3.23 8.91
CA PRO A 2 -16.43 -3.78 9.67
C PRO A 2 -15.75 -2.66 10.46
N VAL A 3 -15.73 -2.83 11.78
CA VAL A 3 -14.99 -1.91 12.64
C VAL A 3 -13.51 -2.15 12.38
N LEU A 4 -12.83 -1.15 11.84
CA LEU A 4 -11.38 -1.23 11.71
C LEU A 4 -10.77 -1.29 13.10
N PRO A 5 -9.85 -2.24 13.34
CA PRO A 5 -9.12 -2.24 14.60
C PRO A 5 -8.33 -0.94 14.74
N SER A 6 -8.08 -0.55 15.99
CA SER A 6 -7.18 0.59 16.25
C SER A 6 -5.84 0.35 15.55
N LEU A 7 -5.35 1.36 14.82
CA LEU A 7 -4.05 1.28 14.16
C LEU A 7 -2.87 1.44 15.13
N VAL A 8 -3.16 1.87 16.36
CA VAL A 8 -2.13 1.98 17.41
C VAL A 8 -1.70 0.58 17.80
N ASP A 9 -0.41 0.30 17.67
CA ASP A 9 0.21 -1.00 17.96
C ASP A 9 -0.30 -2.18 17.09
N SER A 10 -1.00 -1.90 16.00
CA SER A 10 -1.41 -2.97 15.08
C SER A 10 -0.22 -3.52 14.30
N THR A 11 -0.18 -4.85 14.19
CA THR A 11 0.89 -5.58 13.50
C THR A 11 0.40 -6.37 12.29
N ALA A 12 -0.90 -6.36 12.02
CA ALA A 12 -1.47 -7.11 10.90
C ALA A 12 -2.77 -6.49 10.40
N LEU A 13 -3.11 -6.80 9.16
CA LEU A 13 -4.42 -6.61 8.59
C LEU A 13 -5.37 -7.70 9.11
N VAL A 14 -6.68 -7.52 8.92
CA VAL A 14 -7.68 -8.48 9.41
C VAL A 14 -7.47 -9.88 8.82
N ASN A 15 -7.17 -9.97 7.54
CA ASN A 15 -6.87 -11.23 6.86
C ASN A 15 -5.77 -11.01 5.83
N GLU A 16 -4.53 -11.00 6.31
CA GLU A 16 -3.38 -10.72 5.47
C GLU A 16 -3.05 -11.89 4.55
N LEU A 17 -2.99 -11.62 3.24
CA LEU A 17 -2.61 -12.59 2.22
C LEU A 17 -1.11 -12.61 1.95
N GLY A 18 -0.48 -11.44 2.00
CA GLY A 18 0.95 -11.29 1.76
C GLY A 18 1.38 -9.84 1.71
N ARG A 19 2.68 -9.64 1.57
CA ARG A 19 3.31 -8.31 1.52
C ARG A 19 4.26 -8.20 0.35
N ARG A 20 4.31 -7.02 -0.22
CA ARG A 20 5.30 -6.71 -1.25
C ARG A 20 6.10 -5.48 -0.86
N THR A 21 7.40 -5.54 -1.12
CA THR A 21 8.29 -4.38 -0.94
C THR A 21 7.88 -3.28 -1.91
N PRO A 22 7.76 -2.02 -1.44
CA PRO A 22 7.44 -0.91 -2.32
C PRO A 22 8.41 -0.77 -3.47
N SER A 23 7.88 -0.41 -4.63
CA SER A 23 8.68 -0.16 -5.83
C SER A 23 9.32 1.23 -5.81
N ARG A 24 8.67 2.18 -5.14
CA ARG A 24 9.10 3.58 -5.09
C ARG A 24 8.62 4.24 -3.81
N ILE A 25 9.52 4.93 -3.11
CA ILE A 25 9.21 5.72 -1.92
C ILE A 25 9.91 7.07 -2.06
N GLY A 26 9.24 8.15 -1.67
CA GLY A 26 9.84 9.47 -1.67
C GLY A 26 8.96 10.49 -0.98
N PHE A 27 9.56 11.64 -0.68
CA PHE A 27 8.81 12.78 -0.21
C PHE A 27 8.18 13.52 -1.38
N VAL A 28 6.97 14.00 -1.18
CA VAL A 28 6.22 14.74 -2.19
C VAL A 28 5.65 16.01 -1.59
N GLU A 29 5.29 16.96 -2.47
CA GLU A 29 4.51 18.13 -2.08
C GLU A 29 3.34 18.31 -3.04
N PRO A 30 2.22 18.90 -2.57
CA PRO A 30 1.11 19.23 -3.45
C PRO A 30 1.53 20.15 -4.58
N ASP A 31 1.14 19.79 -5.81
CA ASP A 31 1.41 20.58 -7.01
C ASP A 31 0.33 20.32 -8.04
N GLU A 32 -0.43 21.34 -8.42
CA GLU A 32 -1.51 21.20 -9.40
C GLU A 32 -1.04 20.72 -10.78
N ALA A 33 0.24 20.93 -11.08
CA ALA A 33 0.88 20.45 -12.31
C ALA A 33 1.71 19.19 -12.08
N GLY A 34 1.60 18.57 -10.89
CA GLY A 34 2.37 17.39 -10.54
C GLY A 34 2.02 16.16 -11.38
N ASP A 35 3.02 15.30 -11.58
CA ASP A 35 2.90 14.08 -12.37
C ASP A 35 2.39 12.87 -11.54
N ILE A 36 2.37 12.98 -10.22
CA ILE A 36 1.79 11.97 -9.33
C ILE A 36 0.33 12.32 -9.09
N VAL A 37 -0.57 11.47 -9.55
CA VAL A 37 -2.02 11.69 -9.45
C VAL A 37 -2.64 10.62 -8.57
N ILE A 38 -3.21 11.05 -7.44
CA ILE A 38 -3.86 10.15 -6.48
C ILE A 38 -5.37 10.42 -6.50
N PRO A 39 -6.21 9.44 -6.83
CA PRO A 39 -7.65 9.58 -6.73
C PRO A 39 -8.07 9.77 -5.27
N VAL A 40 -8.88 10.79 -4.99
CA VAL A 40 -9.42 11.05 -3.68
C VAL A 40 -10.94 10.94 -3.74
N ALA A 41 -11.52 10.14 -2.86
CA ALA A 41 -12.97 10.07 -2.74
C ALA A 41 -13.51 11.39 -2.19
N ALA A 42 -14.23 12.15 -3.01
CA ALA A 42 -14.82 13.42 -2.62
C ALA A 42 -16.31 13.24 -2.39
N GLY A 43 -16.73 13.26 -1.13
CA GLY A 43 -18.11 13.49 -0.70
C GLY A 43 -19.18 12.58 -1.31
N ALA A 44 -20.45 12.98 -1.13
CA ALA A 44 -21.63 12.16 -1.41
C ALA A 44 -22.06 12.09 -2.89
N GLU A 45 -21.34 12.69 -3.77
CA GLU A 45 -21.62 12.64 -5.21
C GLU A 45 -20.44 12.03 -5.92
N ASP A 46 -20.62 10.98 -6.62
CA ASP A 46 -19.72 10.16 -7.46
C ASP A 46 -18.55 10.87 -8.18
N ALA A 47 -18.18 12.06 -7.75
CA ALA A 47 -17.09 12.84 -8.28
C ALA A 47 -15.77 12.39 -7.67
N VAL A 48 -14.99 11.61 -8.41
CA VAL A 48 -13.60 11.32 -8.06
C VAL A 48 -12.80 12.59 -8.25
N GLN A 49 -12.30 13.18 -7.16
CA GLN A 49 -11.33 14.26 -7.24
C GLN A 49 -9.92 13.67 -7.28
N GLU A 50 -9.04 14.34 -7.98
CA GLU A 50 -7.64 13.96 -8.06
C GLU A 50 -6.79 14.94 -7.26
N ALA A 51 -5.95 14.42 -6.36
CA ALA A 51 -4.90 15.18 -5.73
C ALA A 51 -3.60 14.97 -6.52
N ARG A 52 -2.89 16.06 -6.82
CA ARG A 52 -1.65 16.00 -7.59
C ARG A 52 -0.47 16.41 -6.72
N TYR A 53 0.63 15.70 -6.92
CA TYR A 53 1.87 15.87 -6.16
C TYR A 53 3.06 15.82 -7.09
N ARG A 54 4.19 16.35 -6.61
CA ARG A 54 5.51 16.19 -7.24
C ARG A 54 6.51 15.65 -6.23
N LEU A 55 7.47 14.87 -6.71
CA LEU A 55 8.60 14.43 -5.89
C LEU A 55 9.49 15.62 -5.52
N THR A 56 10.04 15.58 -4.31
CA THR A 56 10.94 16.61 -3.80
C THR A 56 12.29 16.00 -3.43
N ASP A 57 13.34 16.82 -3.44
CA ASP A 57 14.70 16.39 -3.05
C ASP A 57 14.91 16.40 -1.53
N GLY A 58 14.01 16.99 -0.79
CA GLY A 58 14.12 17.11 0.65
C GLY A 58 12.86 16.67 1.38
N PRO A 59 12.93 16.53 2.72
CA PRO A 59 11.79 16.13 3.51
C PRO A 59 10.61 17.09 3.40
N THR A 60 9.42 16.52 3.30
CA THR A 60 8.14 17.23 3.37
C THR A 60 7.23 16.50 4.36
N PRO A 61 6.08 17.09 4.76
CA PRO A 61 5.12 16.36 5.60
C PRO A 61 4.30 15.29 4.85
N TYR A 62 4.67 14.94 3.61
CA TYR A 62 3.97 13.93 2.82
C TYR A 62 4.90 12.86 2.29
N LEU A 63 4.58 11.61 2.54
CA LEU A 63 5.31 10.44 2.05
C LEU A 63 4.51 9.75 0.95
N TYR A 64 5.14 9.56 -0.21
CA TYR A 64 4.59 8.81 -1.33
C TYR A 64 5.13 7.39 -1.35
N VAL A 65 4.24 6.42 -1.50
CA VAL A 65 4.59 4.99 -1.61
C VAL A 65 3.88 4.38 -2.80
N GLN A 66 4.64 3.79 -3.70
CA GLN A 66 4.11 3.04 -4.84
C GLN A 66 4.53 1.59 -4.73
N THR A 67 3.58 0.68 -4.90
CA THR A 67 3.83 -0.76 -4.89
C THR A 67 3.23 -1.39 -6.14
N ALA A 68 4.07 -2.08 -6.90
CA ALA A 68 3.64 -2.81 -8.09
C ALA A 68 3.59 -4.31 -7.79
N TYR A 69 2.39 -4.89 -7.76
CA TYR A 69 2.21 -6.32 -7.56
C TYR A 69 2.39 -7.08 -8.87
N ALA A 70 3.19 -8.14 -8.81
CA ALA A 70 3.46 -8.98 -9.96
C ALA A 70 2.29 -9.95 -10.23
N TYR A 71 2.29 -10.55 -11.39
CA TYR A 71 1.26 -11.52 -11.79
C TYR A 71 1.10 -12.68 -10.81
N SER A 72 2.19 -13.10 -10.18
CA SER A 72 2.22 -14.22 -9.24
C SER A 72 1.85 -13.86 -7.81
N ASP A 73 1.68 -12.57 -7.50
CA ASP A 73 1.36 -12.11 -6.15
C ASP A 73 -0.14 -12.31 -5.89
N ALA A 74 -0.51 -13.26 -5.05
CA ALA A 74 -1.89 -13.60 -4.72
C ALA A 74 -2.80 -13.64 -5.97
N PRO A 75 -2.52 -14.46 -6.99
CA PRO A 75 -3.05 -14.30 -8.34
C PRO A 75 -4.55 -14.49 -8.49
N ASN A 76 -5.20 -15.15 -7.55
CA ASN A 76 -6.65 -15.43 -7.60
C ASN A 76 -7.39 -14.82 -6.40
N ALA A 77 -6.75 -13.90 -5.68
CA ALA A 77 -7.32 -13.31 -4.49
C ALA A 77 -8.26 -12.15 -4.81
N VAL A 78 -9.19 -11.90 -3.89
CA VAL A 78 -10.00 -10.69 -3.86
C VAL A 78 -9.44 -9.76 -2.79
N ILE A 79 -8.90 -8.62 -3.20
CA ILE A 79 -8.27 -7.67 -2.28
C ILE A 79 -9.33 -6.72 -1.72
N ARG A 80 -9.49 -6.72 -0.40
CA ARG A 80 -10.46 -5.90 0.33
C ARG A 80 -9.83 -4.79 1.13
N GLU A 81 -8.59 -5.00 1.57
CA GLU A 81 -7.85 -4.02 2.34
C GLU A 81 -6.38 -4.05 1.98
N MET A 82 -5.72 -2.94 2.15
CA MET A 82 -4.29 -2.79 1.96
C MET A 82 -3.71 -2.00 3.12
N GLY A 83 -2.48 -2.31 3.49
CA GLY A 83 -1.78 -1.61 4.56
C GLY A 83 -0.33 -1.35 4.22
N LEU A 84 0.23 -0.36 4.89
CA LEU A 84 1.65 -0.06 4.83
C LEU A 84 2.28 -0.36 6.19
N PHE A 85 3.35 -1.15 6.19
CA PHE A 85 4.06 -1.57 7.39
C PHE A 85 5.48 -1.04 7.41
N MET A 86 5.98 -0.79 8.60
CA MET A 86 7.35 -0.35 8.85
C MET A 86 8.06 -1.34 9.78
N ASP A 87 9.37 -1.48 9.60
CA ASP A 87 10.23 -2.34 10.43
C ASP A 87 9.87 -3.83 10.40
N THR A 88 9.34 -4.30 9.26
CA THR A 88 9.09 -5.71 9.04
C THR A 88 10.40 -6.48 8.90
N GLU A 89 10.51 -7.61 9.59
CA GLU A 89 11.65 -8.52 9.48
C GLU A 89 11.19 -9.87 8.92
N PHE A 90 12.05 -10.47 8.10
CA PHE A 90 11.76 -11.74 7.43
C PHE A 90 12.53 -12.89 8.07
N VAL A 91 12.01 -14.12 7.90
CA VAL A 91 12.73 -15.32 8.34
C VAL A 91 14.00 -15.52 7.53
N ASP A 92 14.98 -16.23 8.11
CA ASP A 92 16.23 -16.54 7.44
C ASP A 92 16.03 -17.57 6.31
N GLY A 93 16.91 -17.54 5.33
CA GLY A 93 16.96 -18.58 4.28
C GLY A 93 16.05 -18.33 3.08
N LEU A 94 15.39 -17.16 3.01
CA LEU A 94 14.59 -16.80 1.84
C LEU A 94 15.49 -16.50 0.63
N PRO A 95 15.00 -16.70 -0.61
CA PRO A 95 15.75 -16.38 -1.81
C PRO A 95 16.17 -14.92 -1.85
N GLU A 96 17.39 -14.66 -2.27
CA GLU A 96 17.86 -13.30 -2.51
C GLU A 96 17.04 -12.64 -3.62
N GLY A 97 16.66 -11.38 -3.41
CA GLY A 97 15.86 -10.62 -4.36
C GLY A 97 14.35 -10.88 -4.32
N GLN A 98 13.88 -11.71 -3.40
CA GLN A 98 12.45 -11.91 -3.20
C GLN A 98 11.79 -10.60 -2.77
N ARG A 99 10.66 -10.24 -3.38
CA ARG A 99 9.96 -9.00 -3.11
C ARG A 99 8.54 -9.18 -2.57
N TYR A 100 7.94 -10.35 -2.75
CA TYR A 100 6.62 -10.70 -2.21
C TYR A 100 6.76 -11.79 -1.16
N PHE A 101 6.08 -11.61 -0.02
CA PHE A 101 6.21 -12.47 1.14
C PHE A 101 4.83 -12.86 1.66
N VAL A 102 4.65 -14.13 2.00
CA VAL A 102 3.45 -14.61 2.70
C VAL A 102 3.63 -14.45 4.21
N PRO A 103 2.54 -14.45 5.01
CA PRO A 103 2.65 -14.22 6.45
C PRO A 103 3.61 -15.16 7.18
N ALA A 104 3.72 -16.41 6.76
CA ALA A 104 4.64 -17.40 7.36
C ALA A 104 6.13 -17.04 7.17
N GLU A 105 6.46 -16.15 6.25
CA GLU A 105 7.82 -15.71 5.98
C GLU A 105 8.23 -14.48 6.79
N LEU A 106 7.34 -13.97 7.63
CA LEU A 106 7.61 -12.83 8.50
C LEU A 106 8.08 -13.31 9.88
N ARG A 107 9.29 -12.91 10.28
CA ARG A 107 9.79 -13.10 11.63
C ARG A 107 9.20 -12.06 12.59
N ASN A 108 9.13 -10.82 12.14
CA ASN A 108 8.51 -9.72 12.86
C ASN A 108 7.62 -8.95 11.87
N PRO A 109 6.31 -8.86 12.14
CA PRO A 109 5.40 -8.19 11.22
C PRO A 109 5.60 -6.67 11.15
N GLY A 110 6.27 -6.06 12.13
CA GLY A 110 6.45 -4.61 12.17
C GLY A 110 5.20 -3.88 12.63
N LEU A 111 5.18 -2.57 12.38
CA LEU A 111 4.07 -1.70 12.76
C LEU A 111 3.26 -1.28 11.54
N LEU A 112 1.95 -1.35 11.66
CA LEU A 112 1.03 -0.87 10.63
C LEU A 112 0.96 0.67 10.69
N LEU A 113 1.44 1.33 9.64
CA LEU A 113 1.43 2.80 9.53
C LEU A 113 0.11 3.34 8.99
N ALA A 114 -0.48 2.63 8.03
CA ALA A 114 -1.72 3.04 7.39
C ALA A 114 -2.45 1.83 6.84
N ALA A 115 -3.77 1.88 6.84
CA ALA A 115 -4.61 0.86 6.22
C ALA A 115 -5.76 1.51 5.47
N GLN A 116 -6.19 0.87 4.39
CA GLN A 116 -7.30 1.34 3.56
C GLN A 116 -8.18 0.17 3.16
N ILE A 117 -9.50 0.35 3.29
CA ILE A 117 -10.47 -0.56 2.70
C ILE A 117 -10.61 -0.21 1.23
N ILE A 118 -10.46 -1.20 0.37
CA ILE A 118 -10.52 -1.01 -1.08
C ILE A 118 -11.96 -1.18 -1.57
N ILE A 119 -12.50 -0.14 -2.18
CA ILE A 119 -13.84 -0.12 -2.77
C ILE A 119 -13.75 0.47 -4.18
N PRO A 120 -14.14 -0.24 -5.26
CA PRO A 120 -14.53 -1.65 -5.26
C PRO A 120 -13.36 -2.60 -4.99
N ARG A 121 -13.67 -3.83 -4.60
CA ARG A 121 -12.66 -4.86 -4.36
C ARG A 121 -11.83 -5.11 -5.61
N ILE A 122 -10.55 -5.36 -5.42
CA ILE A 122 -9.66 -5.74 -6.52
C ILE A 122 -9.68 -7.25 -6.68
N ASN A 123 -10.15 -7.72 -7.84
CA ASN A 123 -10.07 -9.13 -8.20
C ASN A 123 -8.72 -9.39 -8.86
N ARG A 124 -7.83 -10.10 -8.18
CA ARG A 124 -6.54 -10.45 -8.75
C ARG A 124 -6.69 -11.52 -9.82
N SER A 125 -5.87 -11.42 -10.84
CA SER A 125 -5.79 -12.36 -11.94
C SER A 125 -4.33 -12.62 -12.28
N PRO A 126 -3.94 -13.86 -12.67
CA PRO A 126 -2.57 -14.15 -13.06
C PRO A 126 -2.14 -13.44 -14.36
N SER A 127 -3.06 -12.79 -15.05
CA SER A 127 -2.78 -12.04 -16.28
C SER A 127 -2.71 -10.53 -16.10
N VAL A 128 -2.87 -10.02 -14.86
CA VAL A 128 -2.92 -8.58 -14.61
C VAL A 128 -1.95 -8.20 -13.48
N ARG A 129 -1.09 -7.22 -13.75
CA ARG A 129 -0.33 -6.53 -12.71
C ARG A 129 -1.20 -5.47 -12.06
N GLN A 130 -0.94 -5.19 -10.79
CA GLN A 130 -1.65 -4.18 -10.03
C GLN A 130 -0.67 -3.21 -9.40
N THR A 131 -0.82 -1.92 -9.67
CA THR A 131 -0.05 -0.87 -9.01
C THR A 131 -0.94 -0.13 -8.02
N VAL A 132 -0.43 0.07 -6.81
CA VAL A 132 -1.12 0.79 -5.74
C VAL A 132 -0.24 1.94 -5.27
N GLU A 133 -0.85 3.10 -5.10
CA GLU A 133 -0.17 4.32 -4.67
C GLU A 133 -0.85 4.94 -3.46
N PHE A 134 -0.03 5.40 -2.51
CA PHE A 134 -0.49 6.14 -1.34
C PHE A 134 0.31 7.41 -1.17
N VAL A 135 -0.34 8.46 -0.69
CA VAL A 135 0.33 9.63 -0.10
C VAL A 135 -0.12 9.73 1.34
N LEU A 136 0.84 9.69 2.26
CA LEU A 136 0.59 9.69 3.69
C LEU A 136 1.09 11.00 4.32
N PRO A 137 0.27 11.71 5.10
CA PRO A 137 0.77 12.78 5.96
C PRO A 137 1.59 12.18 7.10
N ILE A 138 2.74 12.77 7.33
CA ILE A 138 3.66 12.34 8.39
C ILE A 138 4.04 13.49 9.32
#